data_9b47ed050d1984259a93644573bb4ba8
#
_entry.id   9b47ed050d1984259a93644573bb4ba8
#
_cell.length_a   1.000
_cell.length_b   1.000
_cell.length_c   1.000
_cell.angle_alpha   90.00
_cell.angle_beta   90.00
_cell.angle_gamma   90.00
#
_symmetry.space_group_name_H-M   'P 1'
#
loop_
_entity.id
_entity.type
_entity.pdbx_description
1 polymer ?
#
loop_
_entity_poly.entity_id
_entity_poly.type
_entity_poly.pdbx_seq_one_letter_code
_entity_poly.pdbx_strand_id
1 'polypeptide(L)'
;MATDRRDVIVVGGGIIGCLTAYLLSREGLKVTIVEADAVASHASGFAFGGLGPLEGAGIPDPLLGFSVWCLERHATLSPELEEASGVDTQFHL
;
A
#
# COMPACT_ATOMS: atom_id res chain seq x y z
N MET A 1 -29.03 -20.22 -5.56
CA MET A 1 -28.44 -19.27 -4.61
C MET A 1 -27.10 -18.83 -5.12
N ALA A 2 -26.91 -17.53 -5.25
CA ALA A 2 -25.63 -17.00 -5.71
C ALA A 2 -24.57 -17.18 -4.62
N THR A 3 -23.40 -17.69 -4.99
CA THR A 3 -22.25 -17.77 -4.10
C THR A 3 -21.41 -16.51 -4.28
N ASP A 4 -21.16 -15.79 -3.20
CA ASP A 4 -20.26 -14.63 -3.23
C ASP A 4 -18.82 -15.13 -3.24
N ARG A 5 -18.28 -15.28 -4.45
CA ARG A 5 -16.89 -15.75 -4.62
C ARG A 5 -15.93 -14.58 -4.60
N ARG A 6 -14.82 -14.81 -3.94
CA ARG A 6 -13.68 -13.87 -3.96
C ARG A 6 -12.54 -14.50 -4.75
N ASP A 7 -11.86 -13.66 -5.52
CA ASP A 7 -10.71 -14.10 -6.30
C ASP A 7 -9.45 -14.19 -5.46
N VAL A 8 -9.30 -13.26 -4.51
CA VAL A 8 -8.11 -13.15 -3.65
C VAL A 8 -8.55 -12.81 -2.23
N ILE A 9 -7.88 -13.43 -1.27
CA ILE A 9 -7.99 -13.05 0.14
C ILE A 9 -6.62 -12.54 0.58
N VAL A 10 -6.60 -11.31 1.13
CA VAL A 10 -5.40 -10.69 1.69
C VAL A 10 -5.54 -10.75 3.21
N VAL A 11 -4.59 -11.40 3.86
CA VAL A 11 -4.56 -11.51 5.31
C VAL A 11 -3.69 -10.38 5.87
N GLY A 12 -4.30 -9.49 6.61
CA GLY A 12 -3.66 -8.31 7.18
C GLY A 12 -4.06 -7.02 6.48
N GLY A 13 -4.53 -6.06 7.27
CA GLY A 13 -5.01 -4.76 6.82
C GLY A 13 -4.07 -3.59 7.15
N GLY A 14 -2.76 -3.82 7.14
CA GLY A 14 -1.76 -2.75 7.16
C GLY A 14 -1.56 -2.14 5.78
N ILE A 15 -0.54 -1.29 5.63
CA ILE A 15 -0.29 -0.59 4.37
C ILE A 15 -0.02 -1.56 3.22
N ILE A 16 0.73 -2.62 3.47
CA ILE A 16 1.07 -3.60 2.42
C ILE A 16 -0.18 -4.34 1.96
N GLY A 17 -0.98 -4.85 2.90
CA GLY A 17 -2.22 -5.56 2.58
C GLY A 17 -3.24 -4.68 1.88
N CYS A 18 -3.44 -3.46 2.38
CA CYS A 18 -4.38 -2.50 1.78
C CYS A 18 -3.95 -2.11 0.37
N LEU A 19 -2.67 -1.81 0.14
CA LEU A 19 -2.20 -1.43 -1.19
C LEU A 19 -2.27 -2.61 -2.16
N THR A 20 -1.90 -3.81 -1.70
CA THR A 20 -2.02 -5.02 -2.52
C THR A 20 -3.47 -5.24 -2.96
N ALA A 21 -4.41 -5.15 -2.02
CA ALA A 21 -5.83 -5.31 -2.32
C ALA A 21 -6.34 -4.23 -3.29
N TYR A 22 -5.93 -2.98 -3.09
CA TYR A 22 -6.30 -1.88 -3.97
C TYR A 22 -5.82 -2.12 -5.41
N LEU A 23 -4.54 -2.45 -5.58
CA LEU A 23 -3.97 -2.67 -6.90
C LEU A 23 -4.60 -3.87 -7.61
N LEU A 24 -4.86 -4.96 -6.90
CA LEU A 24 -5.55 -6.13 -7.46
C LEU A 24 -6.99 -5.80 -7.83
N SER A 25 -7.67 -5.01 -7.03
CA SER A 25 -9.05 -4.57 -7.34
C SER A 25 -9.10 -3.74 -8.61
N ARG A 26 -8.09 -2.94 -8.88
CA ARG A 26 -7.98 -2.17 -10.13
C ARG A 26 -7.88 -3.07 -11.37
N GLU A 27 -7.33 -4.27 -11.20
CA GLU A 27 -7.27 -5.27 -12.27
C GLU A 27 -8.58 -6.05 -12.45
N GLY A 28 -9.63 -5.67 -11.72
CA GLY A 28 -10.96 -6.29 -11.82
C GLY A 28 -11.13 -7.51 -10.93
N LEU A 29 -10.19 -7.80 -10.04
CA LEU A 29 -10.31 -8.92 -9.11
C LEU A 29 -11.17 -8.55 -7.91
N LYS A 30 -11.96 -9.51 -7.43
CA LYS A 30 -12.71 -9.37 -6.18
C LYS A 30 -11.80 -9.75 -5.02
N VAL A 31 -11.43 -8.76 -4.21
CA VAL A 31 -10.48 -8.93 -3.11
C VAL A 31 -11.18 -8.74 -1.78
N THR A 32 -10.86 -9.60 -0.83
CA THR A 32 -11.29 -9.46 0.57
C THR A 32 -10.05 -9.33 1.44
N ILE A 33 -10.06 -8.32 2.31
CA ILE A 33 -9.04 -8.17 3.36
C ILE A 33 -9.59 -8.79 4.64
N VAL A 34 -8.79 -9.63 5.29
CA VAL A 34 -9.10 -10.20 6.60
C VAL A 34 -8.13 -9.60 7.59
N GLU A 35 -8.66 -8.86 8.55
CA GLU A 35 -7.89 -8.15 9.57
C GLU A 35 -8.41 -8.51 10.95
N ALA A 36 -7.52 -8.86 11.88
CA ALA A 36 -7.89 -9.28 13.23
C ALA A 36 -8.47 -8.15 14.09
N ASP A 37 -8.04 -6.91 13.83
CA ASP A 37 -8.50 -5.73 14.55
C ASP A 37 -9.08 -4.72 13.57
N ALA A 38 -8.66 -3.46 13.64
CA ALA A 38 -9.04 -2.42 12.69
C ALA A 38 -7.94 -2.23 11.64
N VAL A 39 -8.31 -1.74 10.47
CA VAL A 39 -7.38 -1.41 9.40
C VAL A 39 -6.34 -0.40 9.90
N ALA A 40 -5.06 -0.67 9.63
CA ALA A 40 -3.92 0.17 10.01
C ALA A 40 -3.80 0.43 11.52
N SER A 41 -4.34 -0.44 12.36
CA SER A 41 -4.35 -0.24 13.82
C SER A 41 -3.05 -0.63 14.51
N HIS A 42 -2.12 -1.27 13.81
CA HIS A 42 -0.83 -1.70 14.34
C HIS A 42 0.32 -0.90 13.72
N ALA A 43 1.37 -1.55 13.24
CA ALA A 43 2.59 -0.89 12.76
C ALA A 43 2.35 0.23 11.75
N SER A 44 1.47 0.02 10.79
CA SER A 44 1.18 1.05 9.76
C SER A 44 0.54 2.30 10.35
N GLY A 45 -0.30 2.15 11.37
CA GLY A 45 -0.96 3.28 12.04
C GLY A 45 -0.02 4.10 12.92
N PHE A 46 1.11 3.52 13.33
CA PHE A 46 2.10 4.19 14.17
C PHE A 46 3.36 4.62 13.40
N ALA A 47 3.43 4.32 12.11
CA ALA A 47 4.56 4.70 11.29
C ALA A 47 4.60 6.22 11.07
N PHE A 48 5.80 6.81 11.06
CA PHE A 48 5.94 8.25 10.80
C PHE A 48 5.89 8.59 9.31
N GLY A 49 5.91 7.60 8.42
CA GLY A 49 5.70 7.78 7.00
C GLY A 49 6.92 8.16 6.17
N GLY A 50 8.12 7.90 6.68
CA GLY A 50 9.34 8.16 5.93
C GLY A 50 9.50 7.21 4.74
N LEU A 51 9.83 7.77 3.57
CA LEU A 51 10.07 7.01 2.35
C LEU A 51 11.50 7.29 1.89
N GLY A 52 12.41 6.37 2.19
CA GLY A 52 13.82 6.50 1.85
C GLY A 52 14.28 5.34 0.97
N PRO A 53 14.82 5.60 -0.23
CA PRO A 53 15.35 4.53 -1.08
C PRO A 53 16.68 3.98 -0.59
N LEU A 54 17.37 4.71 0.29
CA LEU A 54 18.59 4.25 0.93
C LEU A 54 18.25 3.76 2.33
N GLU A 55 18.54 2.52 2.63
CA GLU A 55 18.32 1.93 3.94
C GLU A 55 19.01 2.76 5.04
N GLY A 56 18.40 2.85 6.20
CA GLY A 56 18.75 3.66 7.37
C GLY A 56 20.12 4.31 7.47
N ALA A 57 21.18 3.67 6.99
CA ALA A 57 22.54 4.22 6.99
C ALA A 57 22.88 5.05 5.74
N GLY A 58 21.96 5.17 4.79
CA GLY A 58 22.20 5.90 3.54
C GLY A 58 23.17 5.19 2.57
N ILE A 59 23.39 3.90 2.76
CA ILE A 59 24.32 3.12 1.96
C ILE A 59 23.55 2.38 0.88
N PRO A 60 23.90 2.54 -0.42
CA PRO A 60 23.25 1.78 -1.48
C PRO A 60 23.45 0.27 -1.30
N ASP A 61 22.41 -0.49 -1.56
CA ASP A 61 22.41 -1.94 -1.50
C ASP A 61 21.89 -2.55 -2.82
N PRO A 62 21.88 -3.90 -2.95
CA PRO A 62 21.39 -4.55 -4.17
C PRO A 62 19.94 -4.22 -4.52
N LEU A 63 19.12 -3.77 -3.57
CA LEU A 63 17.71 -3.42 -3.78
C LEU A 63 17.51 -1.94 -4.12
N LEU A 64 18.59 -1.13 -4.20
CA LEU A 64 18.46 0.31 -4.42
C LEU A 64 17.63 0.63 -5.65
N GLY A 65 17.88 -0.04 -6.78
CA GLY A 65 17.12 0.21 -8.01
C GLY A 65 15.63 -0.03 -7.83
N PHE A 66 15.27 -1.10 -7.14
CA PHE A 66 13.86 -1.41 -6.82
C PHE A 66 13.29 -0.38 -5.84
N SER A 67 14.04 0.01 -4.83
CA SER A 67 13.59 1.00 -3.83
C SER A 67 13.35 2.37 -4.46
N VAL A 68 14.21 2.80 -5.36
CA VAL A 68 14.03 4.05 -6.12
C VAL A 68 12.78 3.97 -7.00
N TRP A 69 12.61 2.85 -7.71
CA TRP A 69 11.41 2.63 -8.51
C TRP A 69 10.13 2.71 -7.66
N CYS A 70 10.14 2.11 -6.47
CA CYS A 70 9.01 2.18 -5.55
C CYS A 70 8.70 3.63 -5.12
N LEU A 71 9.74 4.40 -4.79
CA LEU A 71 9.58 5.80 -4.41
C LEU A 71 8.96 6.62 -5.54
N GLU A 72 9.45 6.43 -6.77
CA GLU A 72 8.92 7.12 -7.95
C GLU A 72 7.45 6.79 -8.20
N ARG A 73 7.02 5.56 -7.90
CA ARG A 73 5.61 5.17 -8.02
C ARG A 73 4.69 5.95 -7.09
N HIS A 74 5.19 6.40 -5.94
CA HIS A 74 4.38 7.20 -5.02
C HIS A 74 3.94 8.53 -5.63
N ALA A 75 4.75 9.13 -6.49
CA ALA A 75 4.41 10.38 -7.16
C ALA A 75 3.19 10.24 -8.09
N THR A 76 2.97 9.05 -8.65
CA THR A 76 1.80 8.74 -9.47
C THR A 76 0.63 8.22 -8.62
N LEU A 77 0.94 7.37 -7.65
CA LEU A 77 -0.06 6.70 -6.82
C LEU A 77 -0.77 7.68 -5.88
N SER A 78 -0.05 8.64 -5.31
CA SER A 78 -0.62 9.56 -4.32
C SER A 78 -1.79 10.38 -4.87
N PRO A 79 -1.67 11.08 -6.03
CA PRO A 79 -2.81 11.79 -6.60
C PRO A 79 -3.99 10.87 -6.93
N GLU A 80 -3.71 9.66 -7.38
CA GLU A 80 -4.73 8.67 -7.70
C GLU A 80 -5.52 8.26 -6.45
N LEU A 81 -4.82 7.99 -5.35
CA LEU A 81 -5.45 7.66 -4.07
C LEU A 81 -6.27 8.83 -3.52
N GLU A 82 -5.77 10.04 -3.65
CA GLU A 82 -6.49 11.24 -3.21
C GLU A 82 -7.79 11.42 -4.00
N GLU A 83 -7.75 11.23 -5.31
CA GLU A 83 -8.94 11.29 -6.15
C GLU A 83 -9.96 10.21 -5.77
N ALA A 84 -9.49 8.97 -5.55
CA ALA A 84 -10.34 7.83 -5.24
C ALA A 84 -10.96 7.92 -3.84
N SER A 85 -10.23 8.47 -2.86
CA SER A 85 -10.65 8.45 -1.45
C SER A 85 -11.13 9.80 -0.91
N GLY A 86 -10.76 10.91 -1.54
CA GLY A 86 -10.98 12.25 -1.00
C GLY A 86 -10.08 12.61 0.17
N VAL A 87 -9.07 11.79 0.46
CA VAL A 87 -8.13 11.99 1.58
C VAL A 87 -6.80 12.50 1.05
N ASP A 88 -6.28 13.57 1.63
CA ASP A 88 -4.95 14.08 1.32
C ASP A 88 -3.89 13.13 1.89
N THR A 89 -3.07 12.54 1.03
CA THR A 89 -2.01 11.62 1.43
C THR A 89 -0.84 12.33 2.08
N GLN A 90 -0.72 13.65 1.90
CA GLN A 90 0.38 14.47 2.41
C GLN A 90 1.76 14.01 1.89
N PHE A 91 1.77 13.39 0.70
CA PHE A 91 3.02 12.95 0.09
C PHE A 91 3.81 14.14 -0.45
N HIS A 92 5.07 14.24 -0.02
CA HIS A 92 6.02 15.26 -0.48
C HIS A 92 7.37 14.62 -0.80
N LEU A 93 8.00 15.08 -1.86
CA LEU A 93 9.37 14.74 -2.20
C LEU A 93 10.33 15.79 -1.65
#